data_3d93d84f2e8c579fe570961856d8099a
#
_entry.id   3d93d84f2e8c579fe570961856d8099a
#
_cell.length_a   1.000
_cell.length_b   1.000
_cell.length_c   1.000
_cell.angle_alpha   90.00
_cell.angle_beta   90.00
_cell.angle_gamma   90.00
#
_symmetry.space_group_name_H-M   'P 1'
#
loop_
_entity.id
_entity.type
_entity.pdbx_description
1 polymer ?
#
loop_
_entity_poly.entity_id
_entity_poly.type
_entity_poly.pdbx_seq_one_letter_code
_entity_poly.pdbx_strand_id
1 'polypeptide(L)'
;LSYGLTNPSFFGRVRYLVRNLFYTKEGIFSTPVNVCSKYIVVFIIFGAFLERTGISNFFIQLANCAAGRYAGGPAKVAVISSALCGMVSGSSVGNTVTTGSVTIPMMKKTGYKAEFAGAVEAAASTGGQIMPPIMGAAAFLMADFVGVPYSNIIARAILPAVLYFAGIFISVHLEAKKLGLSGIPKEQLPVFRLLIRKIYLLLPLVMLVVWVSGNYMTMQKAASYAILLSIVVSLF
;
A
#
# COMPACT_ATOMS: atom_id res chain seq x y z
N LEU A 1 -26.97 -26.03 3.09
CA LEU A 1 -26.01 -27.17 2.99
C LEU A 1 -26.70 -28.54 2.96
N SER A 2 -27.91 -28.71 3.51
CA SER A 2 -28.62 -29.99 3.57
C SER A 2 -29.22 -30.47 2.23
N TYR A 3 -29.60 -29.56 1.35
CA TYR A 3 -30.30 -29.92 0.10
C TYR A 3 -29.46 -30.70 -0.93
N GLY A 4 -28.15 -30.55 -0.94
CA GLY A 4 -27.28 -31.24 -1.89
C GLY A 4 -26.82 -32.62 -1.43
N LEU A 5 -26.87 -32.88 -0.13
CA LEU A 5 -26.41 -34.13 0.47
C LEU A 5 -27.51 -35.22 0.52
N THR A 6 -28.77 -34.83 0.35
CA THR A 6 -29.91 -35.78 0.35
C THR A 6 -30.20 -36.40 -1.00
N ASN A 7 -29.55 -35.93 -2.09
CA ASN A 7 -29.77 -36.52 -3.43
C ASN A 7 -28.77 -37.67 -3.65
N PRO A 8 -29.25 -38.94 -3.72
CA PRO A 8 -28.36 -40.09 -3.78
C PRO A 8 -27.62 -40.25 -5.12
N SER A 9 -28.05 -39.57 -6.18
CA SER A 9 -27.46 -39.70 -7.51
C SER A 9 -26.20 -38.83 -7.66
N PHE A 10 -25.13 -39.34 -8.24
CA PHE A 10 -23.90 -38.64 -8.56
C PHE A 10 -24.16 -37.37 -9.39
N PHE A 11 -24.98 -37.48 -10.44
CA PHE A 11 -25.36 -36.36 -11.30
C PHE A 11 -26.12 -35.25 -10.55
N GLY A 12 -26.98 -35.63 -9.60
CA GLY A 12 -27.66 -34.64 -8.73
C GLY A 12 -26.69 -33.82 -7.89
N ARG A 13 -25.66 -34.46 -7.34
CA ARG A 13 -24.61 -33.77 -6.57
C ARG A 13 -23.76 -32.85 -7.44
N VAL A 14 -23.33 -33.29 -8.60
CA VAL A 14 -22.58 -32.47 -9.57
C VAL A 14 -23.41 -31.28 -10.02
N ARG A 15 -24.68 -31.47 -10.39
CA ARG A 15 -25.58 -30.37 -10.77
C ARG A 15 -25.76 -29.37 -9.66
N TYR A 16 -25.90 -29.82 -8.41
CA TYR A 16 -26.01 -28.94 -7.24
C TYR A 16 -24.71 -28.11 -7.02
N LEU A 17 -23.55 -28.76 -7.12
CA LEU A 17 -22.25 -28.06 -7.01
C LEU A 17 -22.06 -27.00 -8.10
N VAL A 18 -22.34 -27.39 -9.35
CA VAL A 18 -22.24 -26.46 -10.49
C VAL A 18 -23.19 -25.28 -10.31
N ARG A 19 -24.45 -25.55 -9.92
CA ARG A 19 -25.43 -24.50 -9.68
C ARG A 19 -24.97 -23.52 -8.57
N ASN A 20 -24.52 -24.04 -7.42
CA ASN A 20 -24.07 -23.19 -6.31
C ASN A 20 -22.79 -22.42 -6.64
N LEU A 21 -21.83 -23.05 -7.32
CA LEU A 21 -20.56 -22.40 -7.65
C LEU A 21 -20.73 -21.29 -8.70
N PHE A 22 -21.53 -21.52 -9.74
CA PHE A 22 -21.58 -20.60 -10.89
C PHE A 22 -22.85 -19.75 -10.98
N TYR A 23 -23.97 -20.17 -10.38
CA TYR A 23 -25.27 -19.51 -10.55
C TYR A 23 -25.83 -18.89 -9.27
N THR A 24 -25.08 -18.91 -8.18
CA THR A 24 -25.48 -18.25 -6.91
C THR A 24 -24.48 -17.18 -6.50
N LYS A 25 -24.92 -16.25 -5.64
CA LYS A 25 -24.05 -15.23 -5.04
C LYS A 25 -23.19 -15.76 -3.89
N GLU A 26 -23.29 -17.03 -3.55
CA GLU A 26 -22.54 -17.71 -2.49
C GLU A 26 -21.37 -18.54 -3.04
N GLY A 27 -21.26 -18.67 -4.38
CA GLY A 27 -20.21 -19.41 -5.06
C GLY A 27 -19.03 -18.55 -5.50
N ILE A 28 -18.48 -18.87 -6.68
CA ILE A 28 -17.32 -18.18 -7.26
C ILE A 28 -17.61 -16.69 -7.48
N PHE A 29 -18.81 -16.34 -7.97
CA PHE A 29 -19.24 -14.96 -8.24
C PHE A 29 -19.82 -14.27 -6.99
N SER A 30 -19.25 -14.56 -5.83
CA SER A 30 -19.61 -13.95 -4.55
C SER A 30 -18.99 -12.55 -4.37
N THR A 31 -19.19 -11.97 -3.18
CA THR A 31 -18.70 -10.63 -2.82
C THR A 31 -17.23 -10.37 -3.21
N PRO A 32 -16.25 -11.29 -3.00
CA PRO A 32 -14.87 -11.02 -3.37
C PRO A 32 -14.66 -10.71 -4.85
N VAL A 33 -15.27 -11.48 -5.74
CA VAL A 33 -15.16 -11.24 -7.20
C VAL A 33 -15.87 -9.94 -7.60
N ASN A 34 -17.03 -9.66 -7.00
CA ASN A 34 -17.76 -8.42 -7.24
C ASN A 34 -16.94 -7.18 -6.80
N VAL A 35 -16.32 -7.22 -5.62
CA VAL A 35 -15.45 -6.16 -5.12
C VAL A 35 -14.19 -6.02 -5.99
N CYS A 36 -13.60 -7.15 -6.40
CA CYS A 36 -12.44 -7.16 -7.29
C CYS A 36 -12.75 -6.43 -8.60
N SER A 37 -13.84 -6.78 -9.27
CA SER A 37 -14.22 -6.19 -10.56
C SER A 37 -14.60 -4.71 -10.46
N LYS A 38 -15.19 -4.27 -9.34
CA LYS A 38 -15.67 -2.89 -9.17
C LYS A 38 -14.60 -1.94 -8.65
N TYR A 39 -13.78 -2.36 -7.70
CA TYR A 39 -12.89 -1.46 -6.96
C TYR A 39 -11.42 -1.82 -7.17
N ILE A 40 -11.02 -3.08 -6.89
CA ILE A 40 -9.63 -3.47 -6.80
C ILE A 40 -8.91 -3.24 -8.12
N VAL A 41 -9.51 -3.63 -9.26
CA VAL A 41 -8.91 -3.46 -10.59
C VAL A 41 -8.61 -1.98 -10.89
N VAL A 42 -9.55 -1.08 -10.61
CA VAL A 42 -9.38 0.35 -10.89
C VAL A 42 -8.28 0.96 -10.01
N PHE A 43 -8.22 0.56 -8.74
CA PHE A 43 -7.17 1.03 -7.82
C PHE A 43 -5.79 0.47 -8.15
N ILE A 44 -5.70 -0.79 -8.62
CA ILE A 44 -4.41 -1.36 -9.12
C ILE A 44 -3.92 -0.57 -10.33
N ILE A 45 -4.82 -0.27 -11.28
CA ILE A 45 -4.47 0.54 -12.46
C ILE A 45 -4.00 1.93 -12.01
N PHE A 46 -4.72 2.58 -11.08
CA PHE A 46 -4.31 3.88 -10.53
C PHE A 46 -2.91 3.83 -9.90
N GLY A 47 -2.65 2.82 -9.04
CA GLY A 47 -1.34 2.61 -8.43
C GLY A 47 -0.23 2.45 -9.45
N ALA A 48 -0.46 1.64 -10.50
CA ALA A 48 0.50 1.42 -11.57
C ALA A 48 0.81 2.70 -12.37
N PHE A 49 -0.19 3.54 -12.66
CA PHE A 49 0.04 4.85 -13.27
C PHE A 49 0.85 5.77 -12.35
N LEU A 50 0.50 5.86 -11.07
CA LEU A 50 1.23 6.67 -10.11
C LEU A 50 2.69 6.23 -9.96
N GLU A 51 2.98 4.93 -9.91
CA GLU A 51 4.36 4.44 -9.86
C GLU A 51 5.17 4.87 -11.08
N ARG A 52 4.56 4.89 -12.26
CA ARG A 52 5.20 5.36 -13.51
C ARG A 52 5.50 6.86 -13.52
N THR A 53 4.80 7.69 -12.73
CA THR A 53 5.13 9.12 -12.60
C THR A 53 6.41 9.40 -11.81
N GLY A 54 7.03 8.37 -11.21
CA GLY A 54 8.22 8.51 -10.38
C GLY A 54 7.94 8.90 -8.92
N ILE A 55 6.68 8.79 -8.46
CA ILE A 55 6.28 9.12 -7.08
C ILE A 55 7.07 8.31 -6.05
N SER A 56 7.44 7.06 -6.34
CA SER A 56 8.23 6.21 -5.44
C SER A 56 9.61 6.83 -5.16
N ASN A 57 10.29 7.34 -6.18
CA ASN A 57 11.55 8.05 -6.00
C ASN A 57 11.38 9.34 -5.19
N PHE A 58 10.29 10.06 -5.40
CA PHE A 58 9.95 11.23 -4.61
C PHE A 58 9.76 10.86 -3.12
N PHE A 59 9.05 9.79 -2.81
CA PHE A 59 8.85 9.31 -1.45
C PHE A 59 10.15 8.86 -0.77
N ILE A 60 11.03 8.15 -1.48
CA ILE A 60 12.35 7.78 -0.95
C ILE A 60 13.18 9.03 -0.64
N GLN A 61 13.18 10.03 -1.52
CA GLN A 61 13.89 11.30 -1.27
C GLN A 61 13.29 12.07 -0.10
N LEU A 62 11.96 12.10 0.02
CA LEU A 62 11.25 12.72 1.14
C LEU A 62 11.61 12.03 2.47
N ALA A 63 11.61 10.70 2.50
CA ALA A 63 12.02 9.91 3.65
C ALA A 63 13.49 10.16 4.03
N ASN A 64 14.39 10.30 3.04
CA ASN A 64 15.79 10.67 3.25
C ASN A 64 15.93 12.04 3.92
N CYS A 65 15.18 13.03 3.46
CA CYS A 65 15.16 14.37 4.10
C CYS A 65 14.67 14.31 5.55
N ALA A 66 13.65 13.49 5.83
CA ALA A 66 13.03 13.42 7.16
C ALA A 66 13.87 12.63 8.17
N ALA A 67 14.42 11.49 7.77
CA ALA A 67 15.02 10.54 8.70
C ALA A 67 16.47 10.14 8.40
N GLY A 68 17.00 10.48 7.24
CA GLY A 68 18.31 10.01 6.77
C GLY A 68 19.48 10.41 7.68
N ARG A 69 19.44 11.59 8.29
CA ARG A 69 20.52 12.11 9.15
C ARG A 69 20.60 11.48 10.54
N TYR A 70 19.52 10.84 11.01
CA TYR A 70 19.49 10.29 12.36
C TYR A 70 20.17 8.93 12.44
N ALA A 71 20.58 8.53 13.67
CA ALA A 71 21.14 7.20 13.91
C ALA A 71 20.23 6.11 13.29
N GLY A 72 20.84 5.23 12.49
CA GLY A 72 20.10 4.23 11.73
C GLY A 72 19.26 4.80 10.58
N GLY A 73 19.65 5.98 10.06
CA GLY A 73 18.93 6.70 8.99
C GLY A 73 18.43 5.83 7.84
N PRO A 74 19.28 5.05 7.18
CA PRO A 74 18.87 4.22 6.06
C PRO A 74 17.72 3.26 6.34
N ALA A 75 17.70 2.62 7.51
CA ALA A 75 16.60 1.72 7.85
C ALA A 75 15.32 2.48 8.22
N LYS A 76 15.43 3.65 8.85
CA LYS A 76 14.28 4.55 9.09
C LYS A 76 13.71 5.09 7.78
N VAL A 77 14.58 5.41 6.83
CA VAL A 77 14.17 5.82 5.47
C VAL A 77 13.42 4.68 4.79
N ALA A 78 13.90 3.43 4.91
CA ALA A 78 13.20 2.27 4.38
C ALA A 78 11.78 2.17 4.96
N VAL A 79 11.62 2.28 6.28
CA VAL A 79 10.30 2.21 6.94
C VAL A 79 9.36 3.31 6.44
N ILE A 80 9.84 4.57 6.39
CA ILE A 80 9.00 5.70 5.97
C ILE A 80 8.68 5.63 4.48
N SER A 81 9.67 5.33 3.63
CA SER A 81 9.43 5.24 2.18
C SER A 81 8.50 4.09 1.83
N SER A 82 8.66 2.92 2.48
CA SER A 82 7.75 1.79 2.29
C SER A 82 6.33 2.09 2.78
N ALA A 83 6.17 2.85 3.87
CA ALA A 83 4.85 3.32 4.29
C ALA A 83 4.18 4.19 3.22
N LEU A 84 4.93 5.17 2.69
CA LEU A 84 4.44 6.10 1.69
C LEU A 84 4.19 5.44 0.32
N CYS A 85 5.08 4.56 -0.13
CA CYS A 85 4.88 3.81 -1.37
C CYS A 85 3.76 2.77 -1.23
N GLY A 86 3.69 2.10 -0.09
CA GLY A 86 2.68 1.09 0.20
C GLY A 86 1.27 1.66 0.22
N MET A 87 1.08 2.89 0.72
CA MET A 87 -0.24 3.56 0.68
C MET A 87 -0.74 3.84 -0.74
N VAL A 88 0.15 3.81 -1.74
CA VAL A 88 -0.18 4.02 -3.15
C VAL A 88 -0.36 2.69 -3.88
N SER A 89 0.57 1.74 -3.70
CA SER A 89 0.55 0.45 -4.39
C SER A 89 -0.48 -0.52 -3.83
N GLY A 90 -0.75 -0.46 -2.53
CA GLY A 90 -1.62 -1.41 -1.82
C GLY A 90 -1.11 -2.86 -1.86
N SER A 91 0.09 -3.10 -2.38
CA SER A 91 0.70 -4.42 -2.57
C SER A 91 2.01 -4.51 -1.81
N SER A 92 2.11 -5.44 -0.84
CA SER A 92 3.36 -5.67 -0.11
C SER A 92 4.47 -6.20 -1.02
N VAL A 93 4.14 -7.08 -1.95
CA VAL A 93 5.12 -7.65 -2.90
C VAL A 93 5.64 -6.57 -3.85
N GLY A 94 4.74 -5.80 -4.48
CA GLY A 94 5.10 -4.69 -5.35
C GLY A 94 5.96 -3.66 -4.63
N ASN A 95 5.56 -3.29 -3.40
CA ASN A 95 6.30 -2.35 -2.58
C ASN A 95 7.70 -2.86 -2.22
N THR A 96 7.83 -4.12 -1.79
CA THR A 96 9.14 -4.74 -1.47
C THR A 96 10.08 -4.72 -2.68
N VAL A 97 9.57 -4.99 -3.87
CA VAL A 97 10.38 -4.95 -5.11
C VAL A 97 10.80 -3.52 -5.44
N THR A 98 9.87 -2.57 -5.37
CA THR A 98 10.12 -1.17 -5.75
C THR A 98 11.04 -0.45 -4.77
N THR A 99 10.69 -0.44 -3.48
CA THR A 99 11.47 0.27 -2.45
C THR A 99 12.69 -0.53 -2.02
N GLY A 100 12.57 -1.85 -1.88
CA GLY A 100 13.64 -2.73 -1.42
C GLY A 100 14.84 -2.79 -2.35
N SER A 101 14.64 -2.62 -3.66
CA SER A 101 15.75 -2.52 -4.62
C SER A 101 16.73 -1.38 -4.29
N VAL A 102 16.26 -0.32 -3.64
CA VAL A 102 17.03 0.85 -3.23
C VAL A 102 17.42 0.80 -1.74
N THR A 103 16.45 0.50 -0.89
CA THR A 103 16.61 0.60 0.57
C THR A 103 17.45 -0.53 1.16
N ILE A 104 17.32 -1.77 0.67
CA ILE A 104 18.13 -2.90 1.15
C ILE A 104 19.64 -2.67 0.89
N PRO A 105 20.09 -2.34 -0.34
CA PRO A 105 21.48 -1.98 -0.56
C PRO A 105 21.95 -0.80 0.29
N MET A 106 21.11 0.21 0.51
CA MET A 106 21.42 1.37 1.33
C MET A 106 21.64 0.99 2.80
N MET A 107 20.79 0.13 3.37
CA MET A 107 20.95 -0.40 4.72
C MET A 107 22.23 -1.25 4.86
N LYS A 108 22.52 -2.12 3.90
CA LYS A 108 23.74 -2.95 3.89
C LYS A 108 25.02 -2.10 3.86
N LYS A 109 25.04 -1.05 3.04
CA LYS A 109 26.20 -0.13 2.96
C LYS A 109 26.49 0.59 4.28
N THR A 110 25.49 0.78 5.13
CA THR A 110 25.65 1.44 6.44
C THR A 110 25.94 0.49 7.59
N GLY A 111 26.06 -0.82 7.32
CA GLY A 111 26.50 -1.81 8.31
C GLY A 111 25.40 -2.69 8.89
N TYR A 112 24.18 -2.61 8.38
CA TYR A 112 23.13 -3.58 8.74
C TYR A 112 23.40 -4.94 8.10
N LYS A 113 23.10 -6.03 8.82
CA LYS A 113 23.12 -7.38 8.28
C LYS A 113 22.07 -7.54 7.17
N ALA A 114 22.39 -8.34 6.16
CA ALA A 114 21.51 -8.52 4.99
C ALA A 114 20.14 -9.07 5.37
N GLU A 115 20.09 -10.01 6.32
CA GLU A 115 18.87 -10.63 6.83
C GLU A 115 17.98 -9.58 7.54
N PHE A 116 18.58 -8.71 8.36
CA PHE A 116 17.86 -7.66 9.04
C PHE A 116 17.32 -6.62 8.04
N ALA A 117 18.13 -6.21 7.06
CA ALA A 117 17.69 -5.29 6.02
C ALA A 117 16.50 -5.84 5.21
N GLY A 118 16.56 -7.12 4.83
CA GLY A 118 15.44 -7.80 4.17
C GLY A 118 14.20 -7.90 5.05
N ALA A 119 14.36 -8.23 6.32
CA ALA A 119 13.26 -8.33 7.29
C ALA A 119 12.57 -6.98 7.51
N VAL A 120 13.34 -5.89 7.67
CA VAL A 120 12.78 -4.53 7.81
C VAL A 120 11.98 -4.13 6.60
N GLU A 121 12.51 -4.38 5.40
CA GLU A 121 11.81 -4.03 4.15
C GLU A 121 10.53 -4.86 3.97
N ALA A 122 10.59 -6.17 4.21
CA ALA A 122 9.42 -7.04 4.11
C ALA A 122 8.31 -6.64 5.12
N ALA A 123 8.70 -6.36 6.36
CA ALA A 123 7.76 -5.90 7.39
C ALA A 123 7.17 -4.54 7.04
N ALA A 124 7.99 -3.55 6.66
CA ALA A 124 7.51 -2.22 6.30
C ALA A 124 6.59 -2.25 5.07
N SER A 125 6.94 -3.03 4.05
CA SER A 125 6.12 -3.22 2.85
C SER A 125 4.79 -3.89 3.15
N THR A 126 4.75 -4.85 4.07
CA THR A 126 3.51 -5.49 4.52
C THR A 126 2.59 -4.47 5.21
N GLY A 127 3.15 -3.59 6.04
CA GLY A 127 2.44 -2.48 6.66
C GLY A 127 1.80 -1.52 5.66
N GLY A 128 2.34 -1.39 4.47
CA GLY A 128 1.77 -0.59 3.39
C GLY A 128 0.33 -0.98 3.02
N GLN A 129 -0.04 -2.27 3.18
CA GLN A 129 -1.41 -2.73 2.90
C GLN A 129 -2.47 -2.20 3.88
N ILE A 130 -2.06 -1.80 5.09
CA ILE A 130 -2.97 -1.20 6.07
C ILE A 130 -2.84 0.32 6.12
N MET A 131 -1.89 0.90 5.36
CA MET A 131 -1.65 2.34 5.35
C MET A 131 -2.66 3.06 4.44
N PRO A 132 -3.51 3.96 4.99
CA PRO A 132 -4.40 4.76 4.17
C PRO A 132 -3.63 5.66 3.19
N PRO A 133 -4.23 6.06 2.06
CA PRO A 133 -5.67 5.99 1.71
C PRO A 133 -6.08 4.78 0.88
N ILE A 134 -5.18 4.15 0.09
CA ILE A 134 -5.59 3.10 -0.86
C ILE A 134 -5.68 1.76 -0.16
N MET A 135 -4.69 1.42 0.67
CA MET A 135 -4.62 0.15 1.40
C MET A 135 -4.60 -1.08 0.46
N GLY A 136 -4.59 -2.27 1.01
CA GLY A 136 -4.70 -3.51 0.25
C GLY A 136 -6.14 -3.89 -0.07
N ALA A 137 -6.32 -4.90 -0.93
CA ALA A 137 -7.61 -5.42 -1.36
C ALA A 137 -8.56 -5.79 -0.21
N ALA A 138 -8.01 -6.24 0.92
CA ALA A 138 -8.76 -6.61 2.12
C ALA A 138 -9.59 -5.44 2.69
N ALA A 139 -9.13 -4.21 2.56
CA ALA A 139 -9.85 -3.05 3.07
C ALA A 139 -11.16 -2.78 2.30
N PHE A 140 -11.18 -3.03 0.99
CA PHE A 140 -12.39 -2.94 0.17
C PHE A 140 -13.39 -4.04 0.53
N LEU A 141 -12.90 -5.27 0.74
CA LEU A 141 -13.73 -6.39 1.19
C LEU A 141 -14.32 -6.10 2.59
N MET A 142 -13.51 -5.54 3.50
CA MET A 142 -13.95 -5.16 4.83
C MET A 142 -15.09 -4.13 4.77
N ALA A 143 -15.00 -3.12 3.91
CA ALA A 143 -16.05 -2.11 3.74
C ALA A 143 -17.38 -2.75 3.28
N ASP A 144 -17.30 -3.69 2.33
CA ASP A 144 -18.46 -4.38 1.78
C ASP A 144 -19.09 -5.36 2.80
N PHE A 145 -18.28 -6.15 3.50
CA PHE A 145 -18.77 -7.10 4.51
C PHE A 145 -19.38 -6.41 5.75
N VAL A 146 -18.78 -5.31 6.18
CA VAL A 146 -19.28 -4.53 7.34
C VAL A 146 -20.46 -3.63 6.95
N GLY A 147 -20.63 -3.35 5.65
CA GLY A 147 -21.70 -2.48 5.15
C GLY A 147 -21.49 -1.01 5.49
N VAL A 148 -20.25 -0.54 5.58
CA VAL A 148 -19.92 0.85 5.87
C VAL A 148 -19.18 1.51 4.69
N PRO A 149 -19.29 2.84 4.53
CA PRO A 149 -18.51 3.57 3.53
C PRO A 149 -17.01 3.35 3.71
N TYR A 150 -16.27 3.24 2.61
CA TYR A 150 -14.81 3.04 2.63
C TYR A 150 -14.07 4.16 3.37
N SER A 151 -14.60 5.39 3.36
CA SER A 151 -14.07 6.52 4.13
C SER A 151 -13.99 6.24 5.64
N ASN A 152 -14.95 5.49 6.18
CA ASN A 152 -14.94 5.07 7.59
C ASN A 152 -13.83 4.05 7.87
N ILE A 153 -13.56 3.16 6.92
CA ILE A 153 -12.44 2.21 7.03
C ILE A 153 -11.11 2.96 7.01
N ILE A 154 -10.93 3.91 6.07
CA ILE A 154 -9.75 4.79 6.00
C ILE A 154 -9.48 5.45 7.36
N ALA A 155 -10.49 6.12 7.92
CA ALA A 155 -10.32 6.87 9.18
C ALA A 155 -9.92 5.96 10.36
N ARG A 156 -10.49 4.76 10.42
CA ARG A 156 -10.20 3.80 11.49
C ARG A 156 -8.89 3.04 11.31
N ALA A 157 -8.42 2.89 10.06
CA ALA A 157 -7.16 2.23 9.75
C ALA A 157 -5.93 3.06 10.14
N ILE A 158 -6.06 4.39 10.33
CA ILE A 158 -4.95 5.27 10.68
C ILE A 158 -4.27 4.80 11.98
N LEU A 159 -5.05 4.51 13.02
CA LEU A 159 -4.48 4.14 14.32
C LEU A 159 -3.67 2.84 14.27
N PRO A 160 -4.21 1.70 13.76
CA PRO A 160 -3.42 0.48 13.64
C PRO A 160 -2.22 0.63 12.70
N ALA A 161 -2.32 1.41 11.63
CA ALA A 161 -1.20 1.70 10.74
C ALA A 161 -0.07 2.44 11.46
N VAL A 162 -0.40 3.51 12.20
CA VAL A 162 0.58 4.27 12.98
C VAL A 162 1.25 3.40 14.04
N LEU A 163 0.50 2.58 14.76
CA LEU A 163 1.06 1.66 15.77
C LEU A 163 2.00 0.62 15.14
N TYR A 164 1.61 0.07 13.99
CA TYR A 164 2.43 -0.89 13.25
C TYR A 164 3.77 -0.29 12.83
N PHE A 165 3.75 0.86 12.16
CA PHE A 165 4.95 1.53 11.71
C PHE A 165 5.80 2.07 12.87
N ALA A 166 5.18 2.52 13.96
CA ALA A 166 5.89 2.91 15.18
C ALA A 166 6.67 1.74 15.78
N GLY A 167 6.09 0.54 15.82
CA GLY A 167 6.76 -0.68 16.28
C GLY A 167 8.00 -1.00 15.46
N ILE A 168 7.90 -0.99 14.12
CA ILE A 168 9.05 -1.23 13.23
C ILE A 168 10.09 -0.13 13.40
N PHE A 169 9.67 1.14 13.47
CA PHE A 169 10.56 2.28 13.61
C PHE A 169 11.37 2.24 14.92
N ILE A 170 10.73 1.86 16.03
CA ILE A 170 11.39 1.66 17.33
C ILE A 170 12.39 0.50 17.25
N SER A 171 12.00 -0.63 16.68
CA SER A 171 12.87 -1.81 16.51
C SER A 171 14.12 -1.48 15.71
N VAL A 172 13.96 -0.77 14.60
CA VAL A 172 15.07 -0.28 13.75
C VAL A 172 15.95 0.70 14.51
N HIS A 173 15.38 1.58 15.32
CA HIS A 173 16.14 2.55 16.11
C HIS A 173 16.99 1.88 17.18
N LEU A 174 16.43 0.89 17.87
CA LEU A 174 17.14 0.15 18.90
C LEU A 174 18.29 -0.68 18.33
N GLU A 175 18.06 -1.35 17.20
CA GLU A 175 19.11 -2.12 16.52
C GLU A 175 20.23 -1.19 15.99
N ALA A 176 19.89 -0.02 15.44
CA ALA A 176 20.86 0.97 15.04
C ALA A 176 21.76 1.44 16.21
N LYS A 177 21.17 1.69 17.38
CA LYS A 177 21.90 2.04 18.58
C LYS A 177 22.81 0.92 19.06
N LYS A 178 22.32 -0.32 19.04
CA LYS A 178 23.08 -1.52 19.44
C LYS A 178 24.31 -1.71 18.55
N LEU A 179 24.18 -1.45 17.25
CA LEU A 179 25.27 -1.56 16.27
C LEU A 179 26.14 -0.29 16.16
N GLY A 180 25.82 0.78 16.88
CA GLY A 180 26.56 2.05 16.82
C GLY A 180 26.47 2.74 15.45
N LEU A 181 25.40 2.51 14.69
CA LEU A 181 25.28 3.04 13.32
C LEU A 181 24.93 4.54 13.33
N SER A 182 25.66 5.29 12.55
CA SER A 182 25.39 6.71 12.28
C SER A 182 24.37 6.90 11.18
N GLY A 183 23.89 8.15 11.00
CA GLY A 183 23.04 8.52 9.87
C GLY A 183 23.82 8.78 8.58
N ILE A 184 23.12 9.10 7.52
CA ILE A 184 23.70 9.52 6.24
C ILE A 184 24.34 10.90 6.40
N PRO A 185 25.55 11.13 5.88
CA PRO A 185 26.21 12.46 5.88
C PRO A 185 25.33 13.50 5.18
N LYS A 186 25.36 14.75 5.70
CA LYS A 186 24.52 15.83 5.18
C LYS A 186 24.71 16.11 3.68
N GLU A 187 25.92 15.88 3.18
CA GLU A 187 26.29 16.09 1.76
C GLU A 187 25.59 15.11 0.80
N GLN A 188 25.18 13.96 1.30
CA GLN A 188 24.49 12.92 0.52
C GLN A 188 22.97 13.00 0.65
N LEU A 189 22.44 13.89 1.49
CA LEU A 189 21.01 14.07 1.65
C LEU A 189 20.44 14.97 0.54
N PRO A 190 19.28 14.62 -0.01
CA PRO A 190 18.62 15.44 -1.01
C PRO A 190 18.22 16.80 -0.41
N VAL A 191 18.32 17.84 -1.24
CA VAL A 191 17.96 19.21 -0.83
C VAL A 191 16.44 19.35 -0.84
N PHE A 192 15.85 19.60 0.32
CA PHE A 192 14.39 19.73 0.51
C PHE A 192 13.74 20.74 -0.46
N ARG A 193 14.45 21.83 -0.79
CA ARG A 193 13.97 22.86 -1.73
C ARG A 193 13.71 22.29 -3.15
N LEU A 194 14.51 21.31 -3.59
CA LEU A 194 14.30 20.66 -4.89
C LEU A 194 13.10 19.71 -4.86
N LEU A 195 12.83 19.12 -3.69
CA LEU A 195 11.69 18.24 -3.50
C LEU A 195 10.35 18.99 -3.59
N ILE A 196 10.27 20.21 -3.08
CA ILE A 196 9.07 21.04 -3.14
C ILE A 196 8.60 21.22 -4.58
N ARG A 197 9.53 21.34 -5.55
CA ARG A 197 9.16 21.43 -6.96
C ARG A 197 8.45 20.21 -7.50
N LYS A 198 8.62 19.04 -6.87
CA LYS A 198 8.00 17.77 -7.27
C LYS A 198 6.74 17.44 -6.48
N ILE A 199 6.25 18.35 -5.65
CA ILE A 199 5.07 18.14 -4.80
C ILE A 199 3.79 17.91 -5.63
N TYR A 200 3.78 18.38 -6.89
CA TYR A 200 2.69 18.15 -7.83
C TYR A 200 2.42 16.66 -8.10
N LEU A 201 3.42 15.77 -7.90
CA LEU A 201 3.25 14.33 -8.00
C LEU A 201 2.26 13.77 -6.96
N LEU A 202 2.04 14.47 -5.84
CA LEU A 202 1.04 14.09 -4.84
C LEU A 202 -0.38 14.49 -5.23
N LEU A 203 -0.55 15.35 -6.22
CA LEU A 203 -1.85 15.93 -6.57
C LEU A 203 -2.91 14.86 -6.90
N PRO A 204 -2.64 13.82 -7.71
CA PRO A 204 -3.64 12.76 -7.96
C PRO A 204 -4.05 12.01 -6.69
N LEU A 205 -3.09 11.78 -5.78
CA LEU A 205 -3.35 11.10 -4.51
C LEU A 205 -4.20 11.95 -3.57
N VAL A 206 -3.84 13.24 -3.43
CA VAL A 206 -4.59 14.18 -2.58
C VAL A 206 -6.02 14.36 -3.08
N MET A 207 -6.21 14.53 -4.40
CA MET A 207 -7.53 14.66 -5.01
C MET A 207 -8.38 13.41 -4.81
N LEU A 208 -7.79 12.21 -4.95
CA LEU A 208 -8.48 10.96 -4.66
C LEU A 208 -8.97 10.92 -3.21
N VAL A 209 -8.11 11.27 -2.25
CA VAL A 209 -8.48 11.31 -0.82
C VAL A 209 -9.62 12.29 -0.58
N VAL A 210 -9.55 13.49 -1.13
CA VAL A 210 -10.60 14.51 -0.97
C VAL A 210 -11.93 14.03 -1.54
N TRP A 211 -11.92 13.44 -2.74
CA TRP A 211 -13.16 12.96 -3.39
C TRP A 211 -13.79 11.78 -2.62
N VAL A 212 -12.98 10.85 -2.12
CA VAL A 212 -13.47 9.68 -1.38
C VAL A 212 -13.92 10.06 0.03
N SER A 213 -13.11 10.85 0.76
CA SER A 213 -13.41 11.23 2.15
C SER A 213 -14.58 12.22 2.23
N GLY A 214 -14.71 13.12 1.25
CA GLY A 214 -15.81 14.08 1.17
C GLY A 214 -17.12 13.48 0.66
N ASN A 215 -17.14 12.19 0.26
CA ASN A 215 -18.29 11.54 -0.39
C ASN A 215 -18.85 12.30 -1.61
N TYR A 216 -18.01 13.09 -2.31
CA TYR A 216 -18.41 13.85 -3.46
C TYR A 216 -18.77 12.97 -4.66
N MET A 217 -18.18 11.79 -4.77
CA MET A 217 -18.44 10.84 -5.83
C MET A 217 -18.15 9.40 -5.40
N THR A 218 -18.57 8.42 -6.21
CA THR A 218 -18.30 7.00 -5.96
C THR A 218 -16.79 6.73 -6.07
N MET A 219 -16.29 5.73 -5.35
CA MET A 219 -14.88 5.34 -5.37
C MET A 219 -14.34 5.06 -6.77
N GLN A 220 -15.15 4.40 -7.64
CA GLN A 220 -14.75 4.11 -9.01
C GLN A 220 -14.53 5.38 -9.83
N LYS A 221 -15.46 6.35 -9.74
CA LYS A 221 -15.35 7.64 -10.42
C LYS A 221 -14.14 8.42 -9.92
N ALA A 222 -13.94 8.47 -8.58
CA ALA A 222 -12.80 9.14 -7.98
C ALA A 222 -11.47 8.55 -8.48
N ALA A 223 -11.34 7.22 -8.48
CA ALA A 223 -10.15 6.55 -8.98
C ALA A 223 -9.93 6.77 -10.49
N SER A 224 -11.00 6.74 -11.31
CA SER A 224 -10.88 7.00 -12.75
C SER A 224 -10.41 8.43 -13.04
N TYR A 225 -10.93 9.42 -12.35
CA TYR A 225 -10.44 10.81 -12.49
C TYR A 225 -9.02 10.98 -11.97
N ALA A 226 -8.65 10.28 -10.91
CA ALA A 226 -7.28 10.28 -10.39
C ALA A 226 -6.29 9.66 -11.38
N ILE A 227 -6.69 8.62 -12.15
CA ILE A 227 -5.89 8.05 -13.24
C ILE A 227 -5.67 9.11 -14.34
N LEU A 228 -6.74 9.78 -14.81
CA LEU A 228 -6.60 10.83 -15.80
C LEU A 228 -5.67 11.94 -15.33
N LEU A 229 -5.82 12.35 -14.06
CA LEU A 229 -4.97 13.37 -13.45
C LEU A 229 -3.50 12.91 -13.36
N SER A 230 -3.25 11.62 -13.07
CA SER A 230 -1.89 11.08 -13.02
C SER A 230 -1.22 11.07 -14.39
N ILE A 231 -1.98 10.83 -15.47
CA ILE A 231 -1.47 10.94 -16.84
C ILE A 231 -1.09 12.40 -17.15
N VAL A 232 -1.94 13.36 -16.82
CA VAL A 232 -1.64 14.78 -17.03
C VAL A 232 -0.40 15.19 -16.25
N VAL A 233 -0.30 14.80 -14.98
CA VAL A 233 0.84 15.07 -14.11
C VAL A 233 2.14 14.44 -14.64
N SER A 234 2.04 13.30 -15.32
CA SER A 234 3.20 12.60 -15.92
C SER A 234 3.78 13.31 -17.14
N LEU A 235 3.06 14.28 -17.73
CA LEU A 235 3.52 15.05 -18.89
C LEU A 235 4.41 16.25 -18.50
N PHE A 236 4.49 16.58 -17.22
CA PHE A 236 5.31 17.67 -16.63
C PHE A 236 6.49 17.10 -15.86
#